data_f0ad4cf6b0cd04bdf98f1584823b4094
#
_entry.id   f0ad4cf6b0cd04bdf98f1584823b4094
#
_cell.length_a   1.000
_cell.length_b   1.000
_cell.length_c   1.000
_cell.angle_alpha   90.00
_cell.angle_beta   90.00
_cell.angle_gamma   90.00
#
_symmetry.space_group_name_H-M   'P 1'
#
loop_
_entity.id
_entity.type
_entity.pdbx_description
1 polymer ?
#
loop_
_entity_poly.entity_id
_entity_poly.type
_entity_poly.pdbx_seq_one_letter_code
_entity_poly.pdbx_strand_id
1 'polypeptide(L)'
;MIDVSLAQVVNEVNAYLNLRAPGLVDVRVAAGSLFDLDGTPNSDTRNRIAVQIVNVEENTVYRSAEMYRAKPDGMHERIRPSVRINVYVLFVANLEKYREALKAISLVIAFFQNRFTFDVSGNGDASSKVIFELHSMTFEQQNHLWASLGAKYMPSVVYKAAILDISDTQVDAEVPPVEEISTEG
;
A
#
# COMPACT_ATOMS: atom_id res chain seq x y z
N MET A 1 -1.95 4.88 8.81
CA MET A 1 -1.75 5.32 7.41
C MET A 1 -1.91 4.17 6.40
N ILE A 2 -1.08 3.11 6.44
CA ILE A 2 -1.19 1.95 5.51
C ILE A 2 -2.57 1.28 5.62
N ASP A 3 -3.08 1.10 6.83
CA ASP A 3 -4.40 0.55 7.13
C ASP A 3 -5.54 1.36 6.51
N VAL A 4 -5.50 2.68 6.65
CA VAL A 4 -6.51 3.60 6.09
C VAL A 4 -6.48 3.55 4.56
N SER A 5 -5.27 3.55 3.96
CA SER A 5 -5.10 3.43 2.51
C SER A 5 -5.66 2.13 1.98
N LEU A 6 -5.37 1.01 2.66
CA LEU A 6 -5.86 -0.30 2.28
C LEU A 6 -7.39 -0.37 2.40
N ALA A 7 -7.96 0.15 3.49
CA ALA A 7 -9.41 0.19 3.70
C ALA A 7 -10.12 1.01 2.62
N GLN A 8 -9.57 2.16 2.23
CA GLN A 8 -10.11 2.97 1.14
C GLN A 8 -10.13 2.19 -0.19
N VAL A 9 -9.02 1.57 -0.55
CA VAL A 9 -8.91 0.77 -1.77
C VAL A 9 -9.91 -0.39 -1.76
N VAL A 10 -10.02 -1.12 -0.64
CA VAL A 10 -11.00 -2.21 -0.47
C VAL A 10 -12.42 -1.71 -0.71
N ASN A 11 -12.79 -0.56 -0.15
CA ASN A 11 -14.13 0.02 -0.34
C ASN A 11 -14.39 0.40 -1.80
N GLU A 12 -13.42 0.98 -2.48
CA GLU A 12 -13.56 1.39 -3.88
C GLU A 12 -13.61 0.19 -4.84
N VAL A 13 -12.79 -0.85 -4.61
CA VAL A 13 -12.90 -2.10 -5.37
C VAL A 13 -14.27 -2.75 -5.16
N ASN A 14 -14.78 -2.78 -3.91
CA ASN A 14 -16.12 -3.30 -3.63
C ASN A 14 -17.21 -2.51 -4.35
N ALA A 15 -17.14 -1.19 -4.39
CA ALA A 15 -18.07 -0.35 -5.13
C ALA A 15 -18.02 -0.66 -6.63
N TYR A 16 -16.84 -0.83 -7.20
CA TYR A 16 -16.66 -1.19 -8.60
C TYR A 16 -17.22 -2.59 -8.93
N LEU A 17 -16.97 -3.60 -8.08
CA LEU A 17 -17.49 -4.95 -8.27
C LEU A 17 -19.01 -4.96 -8.25
N ASN A 18 -19.64 -4.23 -7.33
CA ASN A 18 -21.10 -4.10 -7.26
C ASN A 18 -21.70 -3.52 -8.56
N LEU A 19 -21.00 -2.55 -9.14
CA LEU A 19 -21.48 -1.88 -10.37
C LEU A 19 -21.28 -2.75 -11.62
N ARG A 20 -20.13 -3.44 -11.71
CA ARG A 20 -19.71 -4.15 -12.95
C ARG A 20 -20.06 -5.62 -12.98
N ALA A 21 -20.33 -6.22 -11.84
CA ALA A 21 -20.62 -7.65 -11.73
C ALA A 21 -21.80 -7.95 -10.81
N PRO A 22 -23.02 -7.50 -11.15
CA PRO A 22 -24.21 -7.79 -10.33
C PRO A 22 -24.50 -9.29 -10.19
N GLY A 23 -23.95 -10.13 -11.09
CA GLY A 23 -24.04 -11.59 -11.00
C GLY A 23 -23.04 -12.25 -10.02
N LEU A 24 -22.11 -11.48 -9.45
CA LEU A 24 -21.20 -11.91 -8.36
C LEU A 24 -21.66 -11.29 -7.03
N VAL A 25 -22.95 -11.39 -6.72
CA VAL A 25 -23.63 -10.67 -5.62
C VAL A 25 -22.95 -10.88 -4.26
N ASP A 26 -22.38 -12.05 -4.04
CA ASP A 26 -21.77 -12.42 -2.75
C ASP A 26 -20.24 -12.21 -2.72
N VAL A 27 -19.63 -11.87 -3.85
CA VAL A 27 -18.16 -11.68 -3.90
C VAL A 27 -17.81 -10.30 -3.39
N ARG A 28 -17.14 -10.26 -2.26
CA ARG A 28 -16.62 -9.04 -1.61
C ARG A 28 -15.11 -9.10 -1.49
N VAL A 29 -14.50 -7.94 -1.48
CA VAL A 29 -13.10 -7.77 -1.09
C VAL A 29 -13.04 -7.60 0.41
N ALA A 30 -12.17 -8.35 1.07
CA ALA A 30 -11.92 -8.27 2.50
C ALA A 30 -10.42 -8.18 2.77
N ALA A 31 -10.02 -7.20 3.58
CA ALA A 31 -8.64 -7.13 4.08
C ALA A 31 -8.44 -8.18 5.18
N GLY A 32 -7.42 -9.03 5.01
CA GLY A 32 -7.09 -10.06 5.97
C GLY A 32 -6.24 -11.17 5.38
N SER A 33 -5.65 -11.97 6.25
CA SER A 33 -4.87 -13.16 5.90
C SER A 33 -5.78 -14.29 5.40
N LEU A 34 -5.21 -15.22 4.62
CA LEU A 34 -5.93 -16.41 4.17
C LEU A 34 -6.15 -17.41 5.31
N PHE A 35 -5.24 -17.42 6.27
CA PHE A 35 -5.26 -18.31 7.44
C PHE A 35 -5.07 -17.49 8.71
N ASP A 36 -5.67 -17.96 9.79
CA ASP A 36 -5.45 -17.45 11.12
C ASP A 36 -4.10 -17.94 11.67
N LEU A 37 -3.65 -17.38 12.81
CA LEU A 37 -2.35 -17.71 13.40
C LEU A 37 -2.21 -19.18 13.81
N ASP A 38 -3.31 -19.87 14.03
CA ASP A 38 -3.36 -21.29 14.34
C ASP A 38 -3.34 -22.21 13.10
N GLY A 39 -3.28 -21.59 11.88
CA GLY A 39 -3.30 -22.30 10.61
C GLY A 39 -4.69 -22.68 10.10
N THR A 40 -5.76 -22.31 10.79
CA THR A 40 -7.12 -22.52 10.29
C THR A 40 -7.49 -21.51 9.20
N PRO A 41 -8.34 -21.87 8.22
CA PRO A 41 -8.81 -20.92 7.21
C PRO A 41 -9.57 -19.75 7.85
N ASN A 42 -9.15 -18.52 7.53
CA ASN A 42 -9.77 -17.32 8.08
C ASN A 42 -11.20 -17.15 7.52
N SER A 43 -12.17 -17.06 8.42
CA SER A 43 -13.60 -16.93 8.08
C SER A 43 -13.92 -15.63 7.35
N ASP A 44 -13.17 -14.55 7.63
CA ASP A 44 -13.42 -13.23 7.06
C ASP A 44 -12.99 -13.11 5.60
N THR A 45 -12.04 -13.95 5.18
CA THR A 45 -11.55 -13.99 3.79
C THR A 45 -12.08 -15.19 3.00
N ARG A 46 -12.75 -16.14 3.66
CA ARG A 46 -13.34 -17.29 2.99
C ARG A 46 -14.49 -16.87 2.06
N ASN A 47 -14.50 -17.42 0.86
CA ASN A 47 -15.44 -17.11 -0.22
C ASN A 47 -15.46 -15.62 -0.59
N ARG A 48 -14.30 -14.95 -0.50
CA ARG A 48 -14.10 -13.52 -0.83
C ARG A 48 -12.83 -13.32 -1.65
N ILE A 49 -12.64 -12.11 -2.13
CA ILE A 49 -11.33 -11.67 -2.61
C ILE A 49 -10.55 -11.19 -1.38
N ALA A 50 -9.63 -12.02 -0.89
CA ALA A 50 -8.75 -11.66 0.21
C ALA A 50 -7.71 -10.64 -0.25
N VAL A 51 -7.46 -9.62 0.55
CA VAL A 51 -6.42 -8.62 0.30
C VAL A 51 -5.48 -8.58 1.49
N GLN A 52 -4.21 -8.87 1.25
CA GLN A 52 -3.21 -8.85 2.30
C GLN A 52 -1.90 -8.22 1.80
N ILE A 53 -1.16 -7.62 2.73
CA ILE A 53 0.19 -7.12 2.47
C ILE A 53 1.14 -8.30 2.58
N VAL A 54 1.98 -8.48 1.55
CA VAL A 54 2.94 -9.60 1.48
C VAL A 54 4.38 -9.13 1.57
N ASN A 55 4.64 -7.84 1.34
CA ASN A 55 5.96 -7.24 1.54
C ASN A 55 5.86 -5.73 1.74
N VAL A 56 6.81 -5.18 2.49
CA VAL A 56 7.02 -3.74 2.66
C VAL A 56 8.51 -3.48 2.48
N GLU A 57 8.87 -2.57 1.59
CA GLU A 57 10.26 -2.19 1.34
C GLU A 57 10.44 -0.68 1.32
N GLU A 58 11.61 -0.19 1.68
CA GLU A 58 11.97 1.22 1.52
C GLU A 58 12.17 1.56 0.04
N ASN A 59 11.57 2.66 -0.42
CA ASN A 59 11.83 3.20 -1.74
C ASN A 59 13.07 4.12 -1.69
N THR A 60 14.21 3.57 -2.04
CA THR A 60 15.51 4.27 -1.97
C THR A 60 15.77 5.25 -3.12
N VAL A 61 14.93 5.24 -4.17
CA VAL A 61 15.12 6.07 -5.38
C VAL A 61 14.92 7.57 -5.08
N TYR A 62 14.12 7.89 -4.08
CA TYR A 62 13.77 9.27 -3.72
C TYR A 62 14.12 9.58 -2.27
N ARG A 63 15.39 9.54 -1.91
CA ARG A 63 15.82 10.09 -0.61
C ARG A 63 15.76 11.62 -0.67
N SER A 64 14.92 12.23 0.16
CA SER A 64 14.96 13.67 0.36
C SER A 64 16.25 14.04 1.07
N ALA A 65 17.05 14.90 0.44
CA ALA A 65 18.31 15.38 1.03
C ALA A 65 18.08 16.58 1.99
N GLU A 66 16.88 17.12 2.06
CA GLU A 66 16.58 18.29 2.87
C GLU A 66 16.35 17.93 4.33
N MET A 67 17.38 18.16 5.15
CA MET A 67 17.32 18.01 6.61
C MET A 67 16.91 19.29 7.33
N TYR A 68 16.80 20.43 6.64
CA TYR A 68 16.56 21.73 7.24
C TYR A 68 15.49 22.50 6.49
N ARG A 69 14.52 23.05 7.25
CA ARG A 69 13.50 23.94 6.74
C ARG A 69 13.73 25.33 7.33
N ALA A 70 13.87 26.34 6.46
CA ALA A 70 13.97 27.72 6.91
C ALA A 70 12.63 28.23 7.44
N LYS A 71 12.62 28.84 8.61
CA LYS A 71 11.47 29.56 9.18
C LYS A 71 11.51 31.04 8.78
N PRO A 72 10.37 31.75 8.80
CA PRO A 72 10.32 33.17 8.51
C PRO A 72 11.09 34.03 9.50
N ASP A 73 11.42 33.52 10.68
CA ASP A 73 12.19 34.17 11.74
C ASP A 73 13.73 34.00 11.58
N GLY A 74 14.17 33.37 10.47
CA GLY A 74 15.58 33.11 10.19
C GLY A 74 16.16 31.88 10.88
N MET A 75 15.39 31.18 11.70
CA MET A 75 15.77 29.91 12.31
C MET A 75 15.64 28.76 11.32
N HIS A 76 16.41 27.71 11.51
CA HIS A 76 16.34 26.47 10.76
C HIS A 76 15.76 25.35 11.63
N GLU A 77 14.71 24.72 11.12
CA GLU A 77 14.08 23.56 11.75
C GLU A 77 14.68 22.29 11.13
N ARG A 78 15.25 21.43 11.98
CA ARG A 78 15.74 20.13 11.55
C ARG A 78 14.56 19.17 11.46
N ILE A 79 14.26 18.73 10.25
CA ILE A 79 13.17 17.79 9.97
C ILE A 79 13.80 16.44 9.63
N ARG A 80 13.28 15.36 10.21
CA ARG A 80 13.65 14.01 9.78
C ARG A 80 13.17 13.78 8.35
N PRO A 81 14.02 13.26 7.45
CA PRO A 81 13.57 12.94 6.10
C PRO A 81 12.41 11.92 6.15
N SER A 82 11.39 12.18 5.37
CA SER A 82 10.27 11.24 5.22
C SER A 82 10.76 9.91 4.62
N VAL A 83 10.30 8.80 5.17
CA VAL A 83 10.59 7.47 4.62
C VAL A 83 9.51 7.15 3.59
N ARG A 84 9.94 6.90 2.36
CA ARG A 84 9.06 6.42 1.29
C ARG A 84 9.08 4.91 1.26
N ILE A 85 7.91 4.32 1.22
CA ILE A 85 7.77 2.85 1.20
C ILE A 85 7.01 2.39 -0.03
N ASN A 86 7.35 1.19 -0.49
CA ASN A 86 6.57 0.39 -1.41
C ASN A 86 5.91 -0.73 -0.62
N VAL A 87 4.62 -0.89 -0.79
CA VAL A 87 3.83 -1.95 -0.15
C VAL A 87 3.35 -2.90 -1.24
N TYR A 88 3.64 -4.19 -1.10
CA TYR A 88 3.14 -5.21 -2.03
C TYR A 88 1.84 -5.78 -1.51
N VAL A 89 0.79 -5.57 -2.27
CA VAL A 89 -0.58 -5.96 -1.93
C VAL A 89 -1.00 -7.12 -2.81
N LEU A 90 -1.29 -8.25 -2.20
CA LEU A 90 -1.78 -9.46 -2.85
C LEU A 90 -3.30 -9.51 -2.80
N PHE A 91 -3.93 -9.63 -3.96
CA PHE A 91 -5.35 -9.92 -4.12
C PHE A 91 -5.53 -11.38 -4.50
N VAL A 92 -6.25 -12.15 -3.68
CA VAL A 92 -6.49 -13.58 -3.87
C VAL A 92 -7.98 -13.83 -4.01
N ALA A 93 -8.41 -14.44 -5.10
CA ALA A 93 -9.80 -14.89 -5.22
C ALA A 93 -9.98 -16.22 -4.47
N ASN A 94 -10.23 -16.14 -3.16
CA ASN A 94 -10.47 -17.28 -2.28
C ASN A 94 -11.93 -17.75 -2.39
N LEU A 95 -12.34 -18.17 -3.62
CA LEU A 95 -13.70 -18.54 -3.97
C LEU A 95 -13.79 -20.04 -4.25
N GLU A 96 -14.92 -20.64 -3.92
CA GLU A 96 -15.16 -22.08 -4.14
C GLU A 96 -15.20 -22.44 -5.64
N LYS A 97 -15.79 -21.55 -6.46
CA LYS A 97 -15.91 -21.81 -7.89
C LYS A 97 -14.77 -21.13 -8.66
N TYR A 98 -13.90 -21.94 -9.24
CA TYR A 98 -12.73 -21.46 -9.99
C TYR A 98 -13.07 -20.47 -11.11
N ARG A 99 -14.19 -20.66 -11.83
CA ARG A 99 -14.62 -19.73 -12.87
C ARG A 99 -14.97 -18.34 -12.32
N GLU A 100 -15.58 -18.29 -11.13
CA GLU A 100 -15.88 -17.03 -10.44
C GLU A 100 -14.60 -16.38 -9.94
N ALA A 101 -13.64 -17.17 -9.45
CA ALA A 101 -12.34 -16.67 -9.04
C ALA A 101 -11.58 -15.98 -10.19
N LEU A 102 -11.59 -16.57 -11.40
CA LEU A 102 -10.97 -15.97 -12.58
C LEU A 102 -11.66 -14.65 -12.97
N LYS A 103 -13.00 -14.61 -12.93
CA LYS A 103 -13.75 -13.38 -13.20
C LYS A 103 -13.45 -12.29 -12.18
N ALA A 104 -13.37 -12.66 -10.89
CA ALA A 104 -13.09 -11.73 -9.81
C ALA A 104 -11.70 -11.08 -9.97
N ILE A 105 -10.66 -11.87 -10.26
CA ILE A 105 -9.31 -11.33 -10.53
C ILE A 105 -9.29 -10.45 -11.78
N SER A 106 -9.98 -10.83 -12.85
CA SER A 106 -10.08 -10.00 -14.06
C SER A 106 -10.69 -8.64 -13.77
N LEU A 107 -11.71 -8.57 -12.89
CA LEU A 107 -12.33 -7.31 -12.47
C LEU A 107 -11.43 -6.46 -11.59
N VAL A 108 -10.63 -7.09 -10.71
CA VAL A 108 -9.61 -6.38 -9.93
C VAL A 108 -8.58 -5.73 -10.86
N ILE A 109 -8.10 -6.47 -11.85
CA ILE A 109 -7.15 -5.93 -12.85
C ILE A 109 -7.79 -4.76 -13.62
N ALA A 110 -9.03 -4.93 -14.10
CA ALA A 110 -9.75 -3.89 -14.82
C ALA A 110 -9.99 -2.64 -13.96
N PHE A 111 -10.24 -2.80 -12.67
CA PHE A 111 -10.37 -1.69 -11.73
C PHE A 111 -9.08 -0.85 -11.69
N PHE A 112 -7.94 -1.46 -11.43
CA PHE A 112 -6.67 -0.75 -11.34
C PHE A 112 -6.16 -0.20 -12.68
N GLN A 113 -6.56 -0.77 -13.81
CA GLN A 113 -6.31 -0.16 -15.13
C GLN A 113 -7.06 1.14 -15.32
N ASN A 114 -8.27 1.25 -14.76
CA ASN A 114 -9.08 2.48 -14.84
C ASN A 114 -8.68 3.50 -13.76
N ARG A 115 -8.24 3.03 -12.59
CA ARG A 115 -7.89 3.89 -11.46
C ARG A 115 -6.71 3.30 -10.70
N PHE A 116 -5.54 3.84 -10.94
CA PHE A 116 -4.28 3.38 -10.35
C PHE A 116 -3.73 4.35 -9.29
N THR A 117 -4.32 5.54 -9.15
CA THR A 117 -3.90 6.57 -8.18
C THR A 117 -5.02 6.85 -7.19
N PHE A 118 -4.65 6.92 -5.91
CA PHE A 118 -5.56 7.20 -4.80
C PHE A 118 -5.01 8.33 -3.95
N ASP A 119 -5.87 9.29 -3.61
CA ASP A 119 -5.55 10.32 -2.63
C ASP A 119 -5.93 9.79 -1.25
N VAL A 120 -4.94 9.68 -0.37
CA VAL A 120 -5.14 9.18 0.99
C VAL A 120 -4.90 10.33 1.96
N SER A 121 -5.90 10.61 2.78
CA SER A 121 -5.76 11.58 3.87
C SER A 121 -4.86 10.99 4.96
N GLY A 122 -3.68 11.59 5.15
CA GLY A 122 -2.80 11.28 6.27
C GLY A 122 -3.27 11.94 7.58
N ASN A 123 -2.58 11.65 8.69
CA ASN A 123 -2.75 12.41 9.92
C ASN A 123 -2.16 13.81 9.72
N GLY A 124 -3.02 14.81 9.50
CA GLY A 124 -2.66 16.19 9.20
C GLY A 124 -3.11 16.66 7.82
N ASP A 125 -2.91 17.92 7.49
CA ASP A 125 -3.39 18.59 6.26
C ASP A 125 -2.72 18.11 4.95
N ALA A 126 -1.78 17.17 5.01
CA ALA A 126 -1.10 16.64 3.83
C ALA A 126 -1.83 15.41 3.28
N SER A 127 -2.42 15.54 2.09
CA SER A 127 -2.89 14.39 1.31
C SER A 127 -1.71 13.68 0.67
N SER A 128 -1.55 12.40 0.94
CA SER A 128 -0.55 11.55 0.29
C SER A 128 -1.19 10.83 -0.90
N LYS A 129 -0.43 10.70 -2.00
CA LYS A 129 -0.85 9.92 -3.16
C LYS A 129 -0.27 8.53 -3.09
N VAL A 130 -1.10 7.52 -3.33
CA VAL A 130 -0.69 6.13 -3.47
C VAL A 130 -0.90 5.70 -4.91
N ILE A 131 0.15 5.18 -5.54
CA ILE A 131 0.12 4.70 -6.92
C ILE A 131 0.23 3.18 -6.91
N PHE A 132 -0.71 2.52 -7.57
CA PHE A 132 -0.74 1.06 -7.72
C PHE A 132 -0.23 0.65 -9.09
N GLU A 133 0.80 -0.18 -9.11
CA GLU A 133 1.40 -0.77 -10.31
C GLU A 133 1.30 -2.29 -10.25
N LEU A 134 0.91 -2.92 -11.38
CA LEU A 134 0.88 -4.38 -11.46
C LEU A 134 2.29 -4.93 -11.31
N HIS A 135 2.49 -5.79 -10.31
CA HIS A 135 3.77 -6.44 -10.05
C HIS A 135 3.78 -7.86 -10.61
N SER A 136 4.64 -8.10 -11.60
CA SER A 136 4.83 -9.42 -12.20
C SER A 136 5.88 -10.21 -11.44
N MET A 137 5.58 -11.46 -11.11
CA MET A 137 6.49 -12.39 -10.44
C MET A 137 6.88 -13.53 -11.37
N THR A 138 8.10 -14.04 -11.23
CA THR A 138 8.50 -15.31 -11.81
C THR A 138 7.77 -16.48 -11.14
N PHE A 139 7.72 -17.65 -11.77
CA PHE A 139 7.15 -18.85 -11.12
C PHE A 139 7.86 -19.23 -9.83
N GLU A 140 9.16 -18.98 -9.73
CA GLU A 140 9.93 -19.23 -8.52
C GLU A 140 9.52 -18.30 -7.40
N GLN A 141 9.43 -16.97 -7.66
CA GLN A 141 8.95 -15.99 -6.69
C GLN A 141 7.52 -16.30 -6.23
N GLN A 142 6.66 -16.69 -7.17
CA GLN A 142 5.30 -17.09 -6.88
C GLN A 142 5.26 -18.34 -5.97
N ASN A 143 6.09 -19.36 -6.26
CA ASN A 143 6.17 -20.54 -5.43
C ASN A 143 6.64 -20.23 -4.01
N HIS A 144 7.65 -19.37 -3.85
CA HIS A 144 8.13 -18.93 -2.53
C HIS A 144 7.04 -18.16 -1.77
N LEU A 145 6.33 -17.26 -2.45
CA LEU A 145 5.23 -16.51 -1.83
C LEU A 145 4.14 -17.46 -1.30
N TRP A 146 3.67 -18.39 -2.13
CA TRP A 146 2.61 -19.31 -1.72
C TRP A 146 3.07 -20.29 -0.65
N ALA A 147 4.32 -20.70 -0.68
CA ALA A 147 4.93 -21.52 0.39
C ALA A 147 4.97 -20.76 1.73
N SER A 148 5.35 -19.48 1.71
CA SER A 148 5.39 -18.65 2.93
C SER A 148 4.00 -18.37 3.50
N LEU A 149 2.98 -18.30 2.64
CA LEU A 149 1.58 -18.14 3.05
C LEU A 149 0.97 -19.45 3.59
N GLY A 150 1.65 -20.59 3.45
CA GLY A 150 1.13 -21.90 3.83
C GLY A 150 -0.10 -22.34 3.04
N ALA A 151 -0.29 -21.78 1.86
CA ALA A 151 -1.48 -21.97 1.04
C ALA A 151 -1.16 -22.65 -0.30
N LYS A 152 -2.12 -23.37 -0.84
CA LYS A 152 -2.06 -23.78 -2.25
C LYS A 152 -2.32 -22.56 -3.15
N TYR A 153 -1.70 -22.58 -4.34
CA TYR A 153 -1.92 -21.54 -5.33
C TYR A 153 -3.42 -21.34 -5.64
N MET A 154 -3.83 -20.08 -5.62
CA MET A 154 -5.16 -19.61 -6.02
C MET A 154 -5.03 -18.48 -7.04
N PRO A 155 -6.06 -18.26 -7.90
CA PRO A 155 -6.07 -17.10 -8.80
C PRO A 155 -5.82 -15.82 -8.03
N SER A 156 -4.76 -15.09 -8.41
CA SER A 156 -4.29 -13.95 -7.63
C SER A 156 -3.52 -12.97 -8.49
N VAL A 157 -3.37 -11.75 -7.99
CA VAL A 157 -2.57 -10.70 -8.59
C VAL A 157 -1.90 -9.88 -7.49
N VAL A 158 -0.66 -9.46 -7.73
CA VAL A 158 0.08 -8.58 -6.82
C VAL A 158 0.18 -7.19 -7.42
N TYR A 159 -0.09 -6.20 -6.59
CA TYR A 159 0.16 -4.80 -6.91
C TYR A 159 1.22 -4.23 -5.97
N LYS A 160 2.12 -3.46 -6.54
CA LYS A 160 3.04 -2.61 -5.80
C LYS A 160 2.35 -1.26 -5.59
N ALA A 161 2.09 -0.90 -4.34
CA ALA A 161 1.57 0.39 -3.94
C ALA A 161 2.74 1.27 -3.46
N ALA A 162 3.07 2.29 -4.24
CA ALA A 162 4.06 3.29 -3.84
C ALA A 162 3.38 4.37 -2.99
N ILE A 163 3.75 4.44 -1.71
CA ILE A 163 3.25 5.44 -0.76
C ILE A 163 4.26 6.58 -0.68
N LEU A 164 3.85 7.76 -1.12
CA LEU A 164 4.77 8.85 -1.41
C LEU A 164 5.28 9.62 -0.20
N ASP A 165 4.66 9.57 0.99
CA ASP A 165 5.21 10.23 2.18
C ASP A 165 4.69 9.64 3.50
N ILE A 166 5.59 9.02 4.26
CA ILE A 166 5.39 8.80 5.69
C ILE A 166 6.33 9.77 6.41
N SER A 167 5.82 10.94 6.81
CA SER A 167 6.56 11.88 7.61
C SER A 167 6.09 11.81 9.06
N ASP A 168 7.04 11.69 9.98
CA ASP A 168 6.83 12.06 11.36
C ASP A 168 7.05 13.57 11.45
N THR A 169 5.98 14.33 11.72
CA THR A 169 6.04 15.79 11.83
C THR A 169 6.70 16.28 13.13
N GLN A 170 7.36 15.40 13.89
CA GLN A 170 8.09 15.83 15.06
C GLN A 170 9.35 16.61 14.65
N VAL A 171 9.42 17.83 15.12
CA VAL A 171 10.61 18.71 15.03
C VAL A 171 11.65 18.18 15.99
N ASP A 172 12.78 17.70 15.48
CA ASP A 172 13.86 17.14 16.33
C ASP A 172 14.66 18.19 17.08
N ALA A 173 14.88 19.37 16.49
CA ALA A 173 15.58 20.49 17.11
C ALA A 173 15.44 21.78 16.29
N GLU A 174 15.43 22.93 16.98
CA GLU A 174 15.64 24.24 16.38
C GLU A 174 17.14 24.55 16.37
N VAL A 175 17.69 24.90 15.23
CA VAL A 175 19.10 25.26 15.08
C VAL A 175 19.20 26.73 14.74
N PRO A 176 20.01 27.52 15.47
CA PRO A 176 20.22 28.94 15.13
C PRO A 176 20.86 29.10 13.76
N PRO A 177 20.65 30.26 13.08
CA PRO A 177 21.31 30.54 11.81
C PRO A 177 22.81 30.50 11.96
N VAL A 178 23.51 30.01 10.96
CA VAL A 178 24.99 30.05 10.94
C VAL A 178 25.40 31.52 10.76
N GLU A 179 26.00 32.13 11.80
CA GLU A 179 26.61 33.46 11.68
C GLU A 179 27.87 33.35 10.79
N GLU A 180 28.02 34.29 9.86
CA GLU A 180 29.25 34.39 9.05
C GLU A 180 30.46 34.51 9.95
N ILE A 181 31.42 33.60 9.81
CA ILE A 181 32.74 33.73 10.44
C ILE A 181 33.45 34.83 9.65
N SER A 182 33.47 36.06 10.18
CA SER A 182 34.33 37.11 9.66
C SER A 182 35.77 36.72 9.91
N THR A 183 36.47 36.26 8.89
CA THR A 183 37.93 36.14 8.88
C THR A 183 38.48 37.55 8.73
N GLU A 184 38.78 38.21 9.86
CA GLU A 184 39.72 39.32 9.86
C GLU A 184 41.13 38.77 9.56
N GLY A 185 41.68 39.17 8.38
CA GLY A 185 43.03 38.92 7.95
C GLY A 185 44.04 39.91 8.50
#